data_5b8cda1fd1647ad1a3dd9cc1f262dbab
#
_entry.id   5b8cda1fd1647ad1a3dd9cc1f262dbab
#
_cell.length_a   1.000
_cell.length_b   1.000
_cell.length_c   1.000
_cell.angle_alpha   90.00
_cell.angle_beta   90.00
_cell.angle_gamma   90.00
#
_symmetry.space_group_name_H-M   'P 1'
#
loop_
_entity.id
_entity.type
_entity.pdbx_description
1 polymer ?
#
loop_
_entity_poly.entity_id
_entity_poly.type
_entity_poly.pdbx_seq_one_letter_code
_entity_poly.pdbx_strand_id
1 'polypeptide(L)'
;LVECESGYGYVEDTGISSTYDLATAWTVDEENAYLAEQARIEAERREAERVAAAKAAMSQSTSIGRTTNAAMSASDSEVYLLACIIEWEAGWEPYEGKLAVANVVLNRVRSSRFKQNTITDVIYAPGQFTGVLDGNGNISERFSTLLANGPSHQDSYTAAGEALAGVN
;
A
#
# COMPACT_ATOMS: atom_id res chain seq x y z
N LEU A 1 -39.61 -27.75 -7.82
CA LEU A 1 -38.83 -28.29 -6.72
C LEU A 1 -38.80 -27.25 -5.62
N VAL A 2 -39.24 -27.56 -4.45
CA VAL A 2 -39.28 -26.65 -3.30
C VAL A 2 -38.43 -27.27 -2.19
N GLU A 3 -37.58 -26.46 -1.57
CA GLU A 3 -36.80 -26.84 -0.41
C GLU A 3 -37.62 -26.59 0.86
N CYS A 4 -37.66 -27.55 1.75
CA CYS A 4 -38.31 -27.44 3.05
C CYS A 4 -37.39 -28.08 4.11
N GLU A 5 -37.66 -27.81 5.39
CA GLU A 5 -36.81 -28.26 6.51
C GLU A 5 -36.49 -29.77 6.53
N SER A 6 -37.30 -30.61 5.82
CA SER A 6 -37.12 -32.04 5.72
C SER A 6 -36.52 -32.53 4.39
N GLY A 7 -36.11 -31.64 3.49
CA GLY A 7 -35.55 -31.97 2.17
C GLY A 7 -36.26 -31.32 1.00
N TYR A 8 -36.08 -31.87 -0.20
CA TYR A 8 -36.70 -31.37 -1.44
C TYR A 8 -37.96 -32.14 -1.77
N GLY A 9 -39.01 -31.41 -2.19
CA GLY A 9 -40.30 -32.00 -2.61
C GLY A 9 -40.88 -31.30 -3.83
N TYR A 10 -41.89 -31.90 -4.44
CA TYR A 10 -42.72 -31.31 -5.49
C TYR A 10 -44.06 -30.92 -4.90
N VAL A 11 -44.54 -29.73 -5.26
CA VAL A 11 -45.88 -29.26 -4.88
C VAL A 11 -46.70 -29.12 -6.15
N GLU A 12 -47.97 -29.53 -6.12
CA GLU A 12 -48.88 -29.33 -7.24
C GLU A 12 -49.16 -27.84 -7.46
N ASP A 13 -49.15 -27.42 -8.72
CA ASP A 13 -49.24 -26.02 -9.15
C ASP A 13 -50.52 -25.31 -8.62
N THR A 14 -51.60 -26.06 -8.41
CA THR A 14 -52.85 -25.52 -7.90
C THR A 14 -52.86 -25.09 -6.44
N GLY A 15 -51.79 -25.40 -5.69
CA GLY A 15 -51.62 -25.07 -4.27
C GLY A 15 -50.64 -23.92 -4.00
N ILE A 16 -50.02 -23.32 -5.02
CA ILE A 16 -49.00 -22.30 -4.86
C ILE A 16 -49.57 -20.93 -5.23
N SER A 17 -49.66 -20.04 -4.27
CA SER A 17 -49.85 -18.60 -4.49
C SER A 17 -48.49 -17.91 -4.44
N SER A 18 -47.96 -17.49 -5.57
CA SER A 18 -46.74 -16.68 -5.61
C SER A 18 -47.13 -15.19 -5.59
N THR A 19 -46.80 -14.51 -4.52
CA THR A 19 -46.88 -13.06 -4.45
C THR A 19 -45.49 -12.53 -4.80
N TYR A 20 -45.35 -11.83 -5.92
CA TYR A 20 -44.15 -11.10 -6.25
C TYR A 20 -44.24 -9.76 -5.52
N ASP A 21 -43.42 -9.59 -4.51
CA ASP A 21 -43.14 -8.26 -3.98
C ASP A 21 -42.21 -7.56 -4.97
N LEU A 22 -42.81 -6.79 -5.89
CA LEU A 22 -42.07 -5.93 -6.78
C LEU A 22 -41.52 -4.77 -5.90
N ALA A 23 -40.37 -4.97 -5.30
CA ALA A 23 -39.64 -3.90 -4.69
C ALA A 23 -39.56 -2.70 -5.63
N THR A 24 -39.79 -1.52 -5.13
CA THR A 24 -39.71 -0.27 -5.89
C THR A 24 -38.42 -0.27 -6.71
N ALA A 25 -38.55 -0.12 -8.03
CA ALA A 25 -37.38 -0.09 -8.90
C ALA A 25 -36.50 1.11 -8.48
N TRP A 26 -35.22 0.88 -8.37
CA TRP A 26 -34.28 1.93 -8.07
C TRP A 26 -34.18 2.91 -9.22
N THR A 27 -34.02 4.16 -8.92
CA THR A 27 -33.62 5.16 -9.91
C THR A 27 -32.17 4.91 -10.32
N VAL A 28 -31.78 5.39 -11.49
CA VAL A 28 -30.39 5.27 -11.96
C VAL A 28 -29.38 5.87 -10.95
N ASP A 29 -29.77 6.95 -10.28
CA ASP A 29 -28.92 7.61 -9.27
C ASP A 29 -28.78 6.75 -8.02
N GLU A 30 -29.85 6.10 -7.57
CA GLU A 30 -29.81 5.17 -6.41
C GLU A 30 -28.98 3.94 -6.73
N GLU A 31 -29.10 3.38 -7.94
CA GLU A 31 -28.29 2.25 -8.39
C GLU A 31 -26.81 2.63 -8.46
N ASN A 32 -26.47 3.78 -9.04
CA ASN A 32 -25.10 4.27 -9.11
C ASN A 32 -24.53 4.54 -7.72
N ALA A 33 -25.29 5.11 -6.81
CA ALA A 33 -24.87 5.30 -5.42
C ALA A 33 -24.60 3.97 -4.71
N TYR A 34 -25.46 2.98 -4.90
CA TYR A 34 -25.28 1.64 -4.35
C TYR A 34 -24.01 0.95 -4.91
N LEU A 35 -23.82 1.01 -6.23
CA LEU A 35 -22.63 0.44 -6.88
C LEU A 35 -21.33 1.12 -6.42
N ALA A 36 -21.35 2.44 -6.25
CA ALA A 36 -20.20 3.18 -5.73
C ALA A 36 -19.87 2.77 -4.29
N GLU A 37 -20.88 2.60 -3.44
CA GLU A 37 -20.69 2.13 -2.06
C GLU A 37 -20.17 0.70 -2.01
N GLN A 38 -20.68 -0.21 -2.85
CA GLN A 38 -20.16 -1.57 -2.96
C GLN A 38 -18.70 -1.60 -3.41
N ALA A 39 -18.35 -0.77 -4.39
CA ALA A 39 -16.97 -0.64 -4.86
C ALA A 39 -16.03 -0.12 -3.75
N ARG A 40 -16.50 0.83 -2.92
CA ARG A 40 -15.76 1.34 -1.76
C ARG A 40 -15.52 0.26 -0.71
N ILE A 41 -16.57 -0.47 -0.33
CA ILE A 41 -16.49 -1.58 0.64
C ILE A 41 -15.54 -2.66 0.15
N GLU A 42 -15.61 -3.00 -1.15
CA GLU A 42 -14.71 -4.00 -1.72
C GLU A 42 -13.26 -3.51 -1.77
N ALA A 43 -13.02 -2.24 -2.07
CA ALA A 43 -11.69 -1.65 -2.04
C ALA A 43 -11.10 -1.67 -0.62
N GLU A 44 -11.88 -1.29 0.40
CA GLU A 44 -11.49 -1.35 1.81
C GLU A 44 -11.19 -2.80 2.25
N ARG A 45 -12.01 -3.78 1.82
CA ARG A 45 -11.77 -5.20 2.10
C ARG A 45 -10.48 -5.69 1.47
N ARG A 46 -10.24 -5.37 0.19
CA ARG A 46 -9.01 -5.75 -0.52
C ARG A 46 -7.77 -5.14 0.14
N GLU A 47 -7.87 -3.90 0.60
CA GLU A 47 -6.77 -3.26 1.32
C GLU A 47 -6.52 -3.93 2.68
N ALA A 48 -7.58 -4.23 3.43
CA ALA A 48 -7.47 -4.97 4.69
C ALA A 48 -6.87 -6.38 4.49
N GLU A 49 -7.26 -7.08 3.43
CA GLU A 49 -6.69 -8.38 3.05
C GLU A 49 -5.20 -8.27 2.67
N ARG A 50 -4.81 -7.21 1.93
CA ARG A 50 -3.41 -6.92 1.60
C ARG A 50 -2.58 -6.65 2.83
N VAL A 51 -3.09 -5.81 3.74
CA VAL A 51 -2.42 -5.51 5.03
C VAL A 51 -2.29 -6.78 5.88
N ALA A 52 -3.35 -7.59 5.95
CA ALA A 52 -3.33 -8.86 6.68
C ALA A 52 -2.35 -9.88 6.04
N ALA A 53 -2.32 -9.98 4.71
CA ALA A 53 -1.38 -10.82 3.98
C ALA A 53 0.07 -10.37 4.16
N ALA A 54 0.32 -9.06 4.10
CA ALA A 54 1.63 -8.48 4.38
C ALA A 54 2.09 -8.77 5.81
N LYS A 55 1.19 -8.63 6.79
CA LYS A 55 1.45 -8.94 8.20
C LYS A 55 1.68 -10.45 8.42
N ALA A 56 0.94 -11.32 7.73
CA ALA A 56 1.12 -12.77 7.77
C ALA A 56 2.44 -13.19 7.09
N ALA A 57 2.78 -12.60 5.96
CA ALA A 57 4.07 -12.80 5.29
C ALA A 57 5.24 -12.34 6.17
N MET A 58 5.10 -11.23 6.89
CA MET A 58 6.05 -10.79 7.91
C MET A 58 6.26 -11.83 9.02
N SER A 59 5.17 -12.41 9.54
CA SER A 59 5.26 -13.42 10.62
C SER A 59 5.85 -14.76 10.14
N GLN A 60 5.64 -15.14 8.88
CA GLN A 60 6.24 -16.33 8.26
C GLN A 60 7.70 -16.10 7.84
N SER A 61 8.07 -14.88 7.49
CA SER A 61 9.41 -14.50 7.06
C SER A 61 10.44 -14.49 8.21
N THR A 62 10.01 -14.43 9.45
CA THR A 62 10.88 -14.64 10.62
C THR A 62 11.45 -16.05 10.70
N SER A 63 10.92 -17.02 9.94
CA SER A 63 11.39 -18.41 9.93
C SER A 63 12.30 -18.78 8.76
N ILE A 64 12.42 -17.93 7.73
CA ILE A 64 13.27 -18.18 6.56
C ILE A 64 14.29 -17.05 6.47
N GLY A 65 15.44 -17.22 7.12
CA GLY A 65 16.72 -16.56 6.86
C GLY A 65 16.74 -15.12 6.30
N ARG A 66 15.74 -14.29 6.57
CA ARG A 66 15.82 -12.86 6.27
C ARG A 66 16.90 -12.26 7.16
N THR A 67 17.92 -11.71 6.55
CA THR A 67 18.91 -10.90 7.24
C THR A 67 18.22 -9.64 7.73
N THR A 68 17.87 -9.60 9.00
CA THR A 68 17.40 -8.36 9.62
C THR A 68 18.58 -7.42 9.78
N ASN A 69 18.46 -6.23 9.25
CA ASN A 69 19.41 -5.15 9.53
C ASN A 69 19.22 -4.65 10.97
N ALA A 70 20.22 -3.97 11.52
CA ALA A 70 20.03 -3.25 12.76
C ALA A 70 19.00 -2.14 12.56
N ALA A 71 18.08 -1.97 13.52
CA ALA A 71 17.14 -0.85 13.50
C ALA A 71 17.91 0.49 13.52
N MET A 72 17.35 1.48 12.83
CA MET A 72 17.91 2.82 12.71
C MET A 72 16.90 3.84 13.19
N SER A 73 17.33 4.76 14.06
CA SER A 73 16.54 5.92 14.44
C SER A 73 16.59 6.97 13.35
N ALA A 74 15.46 7.58 13.05
CA ALA A 74 15.34 8.71 12.13
C ALA A 74 14.40 9.75 12.74
N SER A 75 14.56 11.01 12.37
CA SER A 75 13.62 12.08 12.70
C SER A 75 12.34 11.93 11.86
N ASP A 76 11.23 12.53 12.30
CA ASP A 76 9.96 12.52 11.54
C ASP A 76 10.15 13.10 10.12
N SER A 77 11.00 14.11 9.96
CA SER A 77 11.35 14.69 8.67
C SER A 77 12.12 13.72 7.76
N GLU A 78 13.01 12.90 8.32
CA GLU A 78 13.74 11.88 7.56
C GLU A 78 12.85 10.70 7.20
N VAL A 79 11.93 10.28 8.09
CA VAL A 79 10.90 9.27 7.78
C VAL A 79 10.02 9.74 6.62
N TYR A 80 9.59 11.00 6.68
CA TYR A 80 8.80 11.61 5.61
C TYR A 80 9.57 11.66 4.29
N LEU A 81 10.82 12.12 4.31
CA LEU A 81 11.67 12.18 3.13
C LEU A 81 11.95 10.80 2.55
N LEU A 82 12.16 9.80 3.41
CA LEU A 82 12.32 8.41 3.00
C LEU A 82 11.04 7.87 2.33
N ALA A 83 9.86 8.17 2.87
CA ALA A 83 8.60 7.81 2.24
C ALA A 83 8.40 8.52 0.88
N CYS A 84 8.82 9.79 0.76
CA CYS A 84 8.77 10.52 -0.51
C CYS A 84 9.69 9.90 -1.58
N ILE A 85 10.91 9.48 -1.23
CA ILE A 85 11.80 8.85 -2.22
C ILE A 85 11.32 7.44 -2.61
N ILE A 86 10.70 6.70 -1.70
CA ILE A 86 10.05 5.42 -2.02
C ILE A 86 8.92 5.64 -3.01
N GLU A 87 8.07 6.64 -2.78
CA GLU A 87 6.99 7.01 -3.70
C GLU A 87 7.51 7.42 -5.07
N TRP A 88 8.62 8.20 -5.09
CA TRP A 88 9.24 8.68 -6.32
C TRP A 88 9.78 7.55 -7.20
N GLU A 89 10.48 6.59 -6.59
CA GLU A 89 11.17 5.51 -7.31
C GLU A 89 10.27 4.29 -7.55
N ALA A 90 9.35 4.00 -6.63
CA ALA A 90 8.58 2.77 -6.61
C ALA A 90 7.08 2.97 -6.31
N GLY A 91 6.51 4.15 -6.56
CA GLY A 91 5.12 4.46 -6.22
C GLY A 91 4.12 3.46 -6.82
N TRP A 92 4.38 2.96 -8.02
CA TRP A 92 3.54 2.00 -8.73
C TRP A 92 4.02 0.54 -8.63
N GLU A 93 5.15 0.30 -7.94
CA GLU A 93 5.68 -1.03 -7.74
C GLU A 93 4.96 -1.77 -6.62
N PRO A 94 5.01 -3.12 -6.60
CA PRO A 94 4.60 -3.91 -5.46
C PRO A 94 5.33 -3.51 -4.18
N TYR A 95 4.74 -3.86 -3.03
CA TYR A 95 5.28 -3.49 -1.72
C TYR A 95 6.76 -3.86 -1.51
N GLU A 96 7.17 -5.02 -2.01
CA GLU A 96 8.57 -5.49 -1.95
C GLU A 96 9.53 -4.53 -2.68
N GLY A 97 9.09 -3.94 -3.79
CA GLY A 97 9.85 -2.92 -4.52
C GLY A 97 10.03 -1.65 -3.69
N LYS A 98 8.98 -1.21 -3.02
CA LYS A 98 9.02 -0.07 -2.09
C LYS A 98 9.98 -0.32 -0.93
N LEU A 99 9.88 -1.50 -0.30
CA LEU A 99 10.78 -1.90 0.79
C LEU A 99 12.23 -1.99 0.31
N ALA A 100 12.47 -2.48 -0.90
CA ALA A 100 13.82 -2.54 -1.48
C ALA A 100 14.43 -1.13 -1.67
N VAL A 101 13.66 -0.15 -2.16
CA VAL A 101 14.12 1.25 -2.27
C VAL A 101 14.50 1.80 -0.91
N ALA A 102 13.67 1.61 0.12
CA ALA A 102 13.98 2.02 1.48
C ALA A 102 15.31 1.42 1.97
N ASN A 103 15.47 0.11 1.78
CA ASN A 103 16.70 -0.58 2.19
C ASN A 103 17.94 -0.14 1.41
N VAL A 104 17.82 0.23 0.14
CA VAL A 104 18.93 0.83 -0.63
C VAL A 104 19.43 2.11 0.03
N VAL A 105 18.51 3.01 0.42
CA VAL A 105 18.87 4.25 1.15
C VAL A 105 19.56 3.93 2.47
N LEU A 106 18.94 3.10 3.31
CA LEU A 106 19.45 2.80 4.65
C LEU A 106 20.76 2.01 4.62
N ASN A 107 20.96 1.13 3.65
CA ASN A 107 22.21 0.39 3.48
C ASN A 107 23.37 1.34 3.07
N ARG A 108 23.09 2.40 2.33
CA ARG A 108 24.09 3.43 2.02
C ARG A 108 24.45 4.23 3.27
N VAL A 109 23.47 4.63 4.08
CA VAL A 109 23.71 5.28 5.37
C VAL A 109 24.60 4.43 6.29
N ARG A 110 24.36 3.12 6.33
CA ARG A 110 25.14 2.18 7.17
C ARG A 110 26.53 1.88 6.62
N SER A 111 26.77 2.11 5.34
CA SER A 111 27.97 1.66 4.67
C SER A 111 29.10 2.68 4.77
N SER A 112 30.25 2.26 5.29
CA SER A 112 31.46 3.08 5.31
C SER A 112 32.05 3.37 3.92
N ARG A 113 31.53 2.73 2.85
CA ARG A 113 31.96 3.00 1.47
C ARG A 113 31.39 4.29 0.91
N PHE A 114 30.29 4.79 1.48
CA PHE A 114 29.66 6.03 1.09
C PHE A 114 30.00 7.11 2.10
N LYS A 115 30.13 8.37 1.64
CA LYS A 115 30.40 9.51 2.52
C LYS A 115 29.14 10.02 3.23
N GLN A 116 27.98 9.68 2.67
CA GLN A 116 26.67 10.04 3.17
C GLN A 116 26.36 9.18 4.40
N ASN A 117 26.05 9.81 5.51
CA ASN A 117 25.78 9.14 6.78
C ASN A 117 24.39 9.45 7.36
N THR A 118 23.57 10.20 6.63
CA THR A 118 22.15 10.46 6.94
C THR A 118 21.26 10.10 5.77
N ILE A 119 19.99 9.87 6.03
CA ILE A 119 18.99 9.64 5.00
C ILE A 119 18.93 10.82 4.02
N THR A 120 18.96 12.02 4.55
CA THR A 120 18.96 13.28 3.78
C THR A 120 20.17 13.36 2.85
N ASP A 121 21.37 13.09 3.35
CA ASP A 121 22.60 13.13 2.54
C ASP A 121 22.58 12.10 1.41
N VAL A 122 22.02 10.91 1.65
CA VAL A 122 21.91 9.86 0.63
C VAL A 122 20.93 10.29 -0.45
N ILE A 123 19.76 10.81 -0.08
CA ILE A 123 18.69 11.14 -1.05
C ILE A 123 19.11 12.32 -1.93
N TYR A 124 19.79 13.32 -1.36
CA TYR A 124 20.24 14.50 -2.11
C TYR A 124 21.66 14.37 -2.66
N ALA A 125 22.28 13.21 -2.57
CA ALA A 125 23.59 13.01 -3.20
C ALA A 125 23.48 13.10 -4.72
N PRO A 126 24.32 13.87 -5.42
CA PRO A 126 24.27 14.00 -6.87
C PRO A 126 24.37 12.65 -7.59
N GLY A 127 23.43 12.40 -8.51
CA GLY A 127 23.40 11.18 -9.33
C GLY A 127 22.93 9.92 -8.61
N GLN A 128 22.41 10.02 -7.39
CA GLN A 128 21.90 8.86 -6.65
C GLN A 128 20.48 8.48 -7.07
N PHE A 129 19.60 9.48 -7.20
CA PHE A 129 18.22 9.31 -7.60
C PHE A 129 17.90 10.26 -8.74
N THR A 130 17.47 9.68 -9.88
CA THR A 130 17.21 10.47 -11.08
C THR A 130 16.04 11.43 -10.86
N GLY A 131 16.26 12.70 -11.16
CA GLY A 131 15.21 13.72 -11.10
C GLY A 131 14.87 14.24 -9.71
N VAL A 132 15.54 13.78 -8.65
CA VAL A 132 15.46 14.41 -7.33
C VAL A 132 16.12 15.79 -7.37
N LEU A 133 17.30 15.87 -7.97
CA LEU A 133 17.98 17.13 -8.22
C LEU A 133 17.88 17.53 -9.70
N ASP A 134 17.85 18.83 -9.96
CA ASP A 134 17.99 19.41 -11.30
C ASP A 134 19.46 19.43 -11.77
N GLY A 135 19.70 19.91 -12.99
CA GLY A 135 21.04 20.03 -13.56
C GLY A 135 21.98 21.00 -12.83
N ASN A 136 21.45 21.83 -11.93
CA ASN A 136 22.18 22.80 -11.13
C ASN A 136 22.43 22.32 -9.68
N GLY A 137 21.92 21.12 -9.33
CA GLY A 137 22.05 20.56 -7.99
C GLY A 137 20.98 21.04 -7.00
N ASN A 138 19.93 21.74 -7.45
CA ASN A 138 18.80 22.11 -6.61
C ASN A 138 17.75 21.01 -6.62
N ILE A 139 16.87 20.97 -5.61
CA ILE A 139 15.70 20.07 -5.60
C ILE A 139 14.84 20.41 -6.83
N SER A 140 14.54 19.40 -7.65
CA SER A 140 13.73 19.57 -8.84
C SER A 140 12.30 20.00 -8.50
N GLU A 141 11.66 20.76 -9.39
CA GLU A 141 10.27 21.20 -9.20
C GLU A 141 9.31 20.04 -8.97
N ARG A 142 9.49 18.94 -9.71
CA ARG A 142 8.64 17.73 -9.57
C ARG A 142 8.81 17.06 -8.22
N PHE A 143 10.04 16.91 -7.74
CA PHE A 143 10.29 16.33 -6.42
C PHE A 143 9.87 17.28 -5.29
N SER A 144 10.04 18.58 -5.47
CA SER A 144 9.52 19.61 -4.55
C SER A 144 8.00 19.56 -4.43
N THR A 145 7.29 19.31 -5.54
CA THR A 145 5.83 19.12 -5.54
C THR A 145 5.43 17.87 -4.75
N LEU A 146 6.17 16.77 -4.91
CA LEU A 146 5.94 15.55 -4.10
C LEU A 146 6.20 15.82 -2.61
N LEU A 147 7.27 16.53 -2.27
CA LEU A 147 7.56 16.91 -0.88
C LEU A 147 6.46 17.80 -0.27
N ALA A 148 5.85 18.67 -1.06
CA ALA A 148 4.77 19.53 -0.59
C ALA A 148 3.45 18.77 -0.36
N ASN A 149 3.15 17.78 -1.19
CA ASN A 149 1.88 17.03 -1.15
C ASN A 149 1.99 15.71 -0.35
N GLY A 150 3.18 15.17 -0.19
CA GLY A 150 3.46 13.87 0.40
C GLY A 150 3.22 12.70 -0.54
N PRO A 151 3.63 11.50 -0.13
CA PRO A 151 3.31 10.25 -0.83
C PRO A 151 1.81 10.01 -0.91
N SER A 152 1.34 9.60 -2.08
CA SER A 152 -0.08 9.26 -2.32
C SER A 152 -0.42 7.85 -1.85
N HIS A 153 0.58 6.97 -1.71
CA HIS A 153 0.39 5.59 -1.27
C HIS A 153 0.85 5.42 0.18
N GLN A 154 -0.05 4.96 1.04
CA GLN A 154 0.26 4.67 2.46
C GLN A 154 1.38 3.62 2.60
N ASP A 155 1.48 2.70 1.64
CA ASP A 155 2.54 1.67 1.58
C ASP A 155 3.96 2.28 1.59
N SER A 156 4.15 3.48 1.05
CA SER A 156 5.45 4.15 1.05
C SER A 156 5.89 4.55 2.46
N TYR A 157 4.95 4.98 3.31
CA TYR A 157 5.22 5.22 4.74
C TYR A 157 5.46 3.93 5.51
N THR A 158 4.66 2.89 5.22
CA THR A 158 4.81 1.58 5.88
C THR A 158 6.18 0.99 5.57
N ALA A 159 6.61 1.01 4.30
CA ALA A 159 7.92 0.51 3.88
C ALA A 159 9.07 1.29 4.51
N ALA A 160 8.95 2.63 4.65
CA ALA A 160 9.93 3.45 5.36
C ALA A 160 10.09 3.01 6.83
N GLY A 161 8.96 2.85 7.54
CA GLY A 161 8.95 2.43 8.94
C GLY A 161 9.52 1.02 9.15
N GLU A 162 9.14 0.07 8.30
CA GLU A 162 9.62 -1.31 8.38
C GLU A 162 11.13 -1.43 8.09
N ALA A 163 11.62 -0.73 7.06
CA ALA A 163 13.04 -0.71 6.76
C ALA A 163 13.87 -0.10 7.91
N LEU A 164 13.36 0.98 8.55
CA LEU A 164 13.97 1.57 9.74
C LEU A 164 13.96 0.60 10.94
N ALA A 165 12.92 -0.21 11.07
CA ALA A 165 12.85 -1.28 12.08
C ALA A 165 13.77 -2.47 11.76
N GLY A 166 14.43 -2.48 10.61
CA GLY A 166 15.40 -3.50 10.20
C GLY A 166 14.86 -4.58 9.27
N VAL A 167 13.63 -4.45 8.79
CA VAL A 167 13.07 -5.37 7.77
C VAL A 167 13.80 -5.15 6.44
N ASN A 168 14.29 -6.26 5.84
CA ASN A 168 15.07 -6.23 4.59
C ASN A 168 14.57 -7.31 3.62
#